data_565a1d2ba8afa110a0a92552daa18d1a
#
_entry.id   565a1d2ba8afa110a0a92552daa18d1a
#
_cell.length_a   1.000
_cell.length_b   1.000
_cell.length_c   1.000
_cell.angle_alpha   90.00
_cell.angle_beta   90.00
_cell.angle_gamma   90.00
#
_symmetry.space_group_name_H-M   'P 1'
#
loop_
_entity.id
_entity.type
_entity.pdbx_description
1 polymer ?
#
loop_
_entity_poly.entity_id
_entity_poly.type
_entity_poly.pdbx_seq_one_letter_code
_entity_poly.pdbx_strand_id
1 'polypeptide(L)'
;MTAEGSSALVKRSLARKALLVIGLVVMMFLMLWARAFYGSMETYKRGEAFLRQGNHIRAITYFDRSLHWYTPLNPYVRKSAERLWEIGNKAEETGDTKLALIAYRSIRSGFYAASHFITPYKDWIERAEAKIEDLASTDREQKGVPKDVLDLADRIREDQRADSPDVFWTVILEIGLLGWIGTIIAFILVPLKREGASGFFRVSTLKWFSVAGVFFAMWIIGMMRA
;
A
#
# COMPACT_ATOMS: atom_id res chain seq x y z
N MET A 1 14.14 31.80 43.16
CA MET A 1 14.08 30.81 42.06
C MET A 1 14.41 31.57 40.77
N THR A 2 15.58 31.31 40.23
CA THR A 2 16.16 32.09 39.14
C THR A 2 15.42 31.76 37.79
N ALA A 3 15.24 32.77 36.95
CA ALA A 3 14.56 32.68 35.64
C ALA A 3 15.16 31.56 34.75
N GLU A 4 16.41 31.20 34.94
CA GLU A 4 17.09 30.11 34.26
C GLU A 4 16.52 28.72 34.59
N GLY A 5 16.12 28.47 35.84
CA GLY A 5 15.53 27.19 36.26
C GLY A 5 14.15 26.95 35.61
N SER A 6 13.35 28.02 35.43
CA SER A 6 12.05 27.96 34.79
C SER A 6 12.18 27.65 33.28
N SER A 7 13.14 28.28 32.61
CA SER A 7 13.38 28.06 31.17
C SER A 7 13.87 26.64 30.86
N ALA A 8 14.67 26.04 31.72
CA ALA A 8 15.16 24.67 31.57
C ALA A 8 14.06 23.64 31.78
N LEU A 9 13.12 23.85 32.71
CA LEU A 9 11.96 22.97 32.92
C LEU A 9 10.99 23.02 31.74
N VAL A 10 10.74 24.19 31.19
CA VAL A 10 9.87 24.37 29.99
C VAL A 10 10.51 23.67 28.77
N LYS A 11 11.81 23.84 28.52
CA LYS A 11 12.53 23.15 27.44
C LYS A 11 12.47 21.63 27.57
N ARG A 12 12.65 21.08 28.80
CA ARG A 12 12.53 19.63 29.03
C ARG A 12 11.12 19.10 28.80
N SER A 13 10.08 19.85 29.17
CA SER A 13 8.70 19.48 28.95
C SER A 13 8.36 19.49 27.45
N LEU A 14 8.83 20.49 26.71
CA LEU A 14 8.67 20.57 25.25
C LEU A 14 9.41 19.42 24.53
N ALA A 15 10.63 19.11 24.93
CA ALA A 15 11.41 18.01 24.35
C ALA A 15 10.72 16.65 24.56
N ARG A 16 10.16 16.38 25.76
CA ARG A 16 9.39 15.14 26.01
C ARG A 16 8.14 15.04 25.15
N LYS A 17 7.40 16.15 25.00
CA LYS A 17 6.19 16.19 24.13
C LYS A 17 6.56 15.98 22.66
N ALA A 18 7.63 16.62 22.20
CA ALA A 18 8.14 16.41 20.83
C ALA A 18 8.55 14.94 20.59
N LEU A 19 9.22 14.32 21.57
CA LEU A 19 9.63 12.92 21.47
C LEU A 19 8.43 11.95 21.44
N LEU A 20 7.37 12.24 22.20
CA LEU A 20 6.12 11.47 22.14
C LEU A 20 5.42 11.60 20.79
N VAL A 21 5.35 12.81 20.22
CA VAL A 21 4.77 13.03 18.87
C VAL A 21 5.59 12.30 17.80
N ILE A 22 6.92 12.41 17.85
CA ILE A 22 7.81 11.70 16.93
C ILE A 22 7.61 10.18 17.05
N GLY A 23 7.58 9.65 18.27
CA GLY A 23 7.35 8.22 18.53
C GLY A 23 6.01 7.74 17.96
N LEU A 24 4.96 8.53 18.11
CA LEU A 24 3.65 8.25 17.55
C LEU A 24 3.66 8.23 16.02
N VAL A 25 4.29 9.24 15.40
CA VAL A 25 4.42 9.30 13.94
C VAL A 25 5.21 8.10 13.42
N VAL A 26 6.32 7.76 14.06
CA VAL A 26 7.11 6.57 13.70
C VAL A 26 6.27 5.30 13.85
N MET A 27 5.51 5.15 14.93
CA MET A 27 4.64 3.99 15.13
C MET A 27 3.57 3.89 14.03
N MET A 28 2.98 5.01 13.63
CA MET A 28 2.02 5.07 12.52
C MET A 28 2.65 4.61 11.20
N PHE A 29 3.85 5.12 10.87
CA PHE A 29 4.58 4.70 9.68
C PHE A 29 4.91 3.21 9.70
N LEU A 30 5.33 2.67 10.85
CA LEU A 30 5.59 1.23 11.00
C LEU A 30 4.33 0.39 10.78
N MET A 31 3.17 0.83 11.27
CA MET A 31 1.89 0.13 11.04
C MET A 31 1.49 0.14 9.56
N LEU A 32 1.61 1.28 8.88
CA LEU A 32 1.33 1.39 7.44
C LEU A 32 2.29 0.52 6.63
N TRP A 33 3.58 0.54 6.98
CA TRP A 33 4.59 -0.30 6.35
C TRP A 33 4.28 -1.80 6.56
N ALA A 34 3.96 -2.20 7.77
CA ALA A 34 3.61 -3.59 8.10
C ALA A 34 2.35 -4.04 7.33
N ARG A 35 1.34 -3.16 7.21
CA ARG A 35 0.12 -3.43 6.43
C ARG A 35 0.44 -3.66 4.95
N ALA A 36 1.23 -2.78 4.36
CA ALA A 36 1.62 -2.91 2.96
C ALA A 36 2.49 -4.16 2.72
N PHE A 37 3.42 -4.44 3.62
CA PHE A 37 4.23 -5.67 3.58
C PHE A 37 3.36 -6.94 3.63
N TYR A 38 2.41 -6.98 4.57
CA TYR A 38 1.50 -8.12 4.72
C TYR A 38 0.58 -8.29 3.50
N GLY A 39 0.03 -7.19 2.97
CA GLY A 39 -0.79 -7.18 1.76
C GLY A 39 -0.03 -7.71 0.55
N SER A 40 1.22 -7.27 0.34
CA SER A 40 2.09 -7.80 -0.72
C SER A 40 2.39 -9.29 -0.55
N MET A 41 2.69 -9.74 0.67
CA MET A 41 2.94 -11.15 0.96
C MET A 41 1.71 -12.01 0.67
N GLU A 42 0.54 -11.58 1.10
CA GLU A 42 -0.70 -12.34 0.93
C GLU A 42 -1.08 -12.46 -0.54
N THR A 43 -1.06 -11.34 -1.29
CA THR A 43 -1.33 -11.34 -2.72
C THR A 43 -0.33 -12.19 -3.49
N TYR A 44 0.96 -12.13 -3.16
CA TYR A 44 1.97 -13.02 -3.73
C TYR A 44 1.63 -14.51 -3.49
N LYS A 45 1.30 -14.88 -2.25
CA LYS A 45 0.93 -16.28 -1.92
C LYS A 45 -0.31 -16.76 -2.68
N ARG A 46 -1.30 -15.90 -2.86
CA ARG A 46 -2.49 -16.20 -3.68
C ARG A 46 -2.11 -16.39 -5.15
N GLY A 47 -1.24 -15.55 -5.69
CA GLY A 47 -0.68 -15.70 -7.04
C GLY A 47 0.00 -17.06 -7.23
N GLU A 48 0.85 -17.48 -6.28
CA GLU A 48 1.49 -18.80 -6.28
C GLU A 48 0.46 -19.95 -6.24
N ALA A 49 -0.62 -19.80 -5.48
CA ALA A 49 -1.67 -20.81 -5.40
C ALA A 49 -2.40 -20.98 -6.75
N PHE A 50 -2.75 -19.87 -7.43
CA PHE A 50 -3.36 -19.92 -8.75
C PHE A 50 -2.41 -20.42 -9.84
N LEU A 51 -1.12 -20.09 -9.75
CA LEU A 51 -0.10 -20.60 -10.67
C LEU A 51 0.00 -22.11 -10.58
N ARG A 52 0.00 -22.69 -9.36
CA ARG A 52 -0.03 -24.15 -9.15
C ARG A 52 -1.28 -24.84 -9.68
N GLN A 53 -2.40 -24.13 -9.74
CA GLN A 53 -3.66 -24.60 -10.34
C GLN A 53 -3.69 -24.48 -11.86
N GLY A 54 -2.63 -23.93 -12.49
CA GLY A 54 -2.58 -23.68 -13.93
C GLY A 54 -3.38 -22.45 -14.36
N ASN A 55 -3.94 -21.68 -13.42
CA ASN A 55 -4.71 -20.47 -13.74
C ASN A 55 -3.77 -19.26 -13.86
N HIS A 56 -3.10 -19.17 -15.03
CA HIS A 56 -2.10 -18.12 -15.29
C HIS A 56 -2.68 -16.72 -15.23
N ILE A 57 -3.92 -16.50 -15.65
CA ILE A 57 -4.56 -15.17 -15.67
C ILE A 57 -4.77 -14.66 -14.25
N ARG A 58 -5.35 -15.47 -13.36
CA ARG A 58 -5.51 -15.10 -11.96
C ARG A 58 -4.16 -14.95 -11.27
N ALA A 59 -3.20 -15.81 -11.56
CA ALA A 59 -1.85 -15.68 -11.04
C ALA A 59 -1.23 -14.32 -11.39
N ILE A 60 -1.31 -13.90 -12.66
CA ILE A 60 -0.85 -12.58 -13.13
C ILE A 60 -1.55 -11.46 -12.36
N THR A 61 -2.89 -11.52 -12.23
CA THR A 61 -3.66 -10.49 -11.50
C THR A 61 -3.18 -10.33 -10.04
N TYR A 62 -2.92 -11.43 -9.34
CA TYR A 62 -2.47 -11.37 -7.95
C TYR A 62 -1.00 -10.94 -7.82
N PHE A 63 -0.12 -11.33 -8.75
CA PHE A 63 1.25 -10.84 -8.77
C PHE A 63 1.32 -9.35 -9.13
N ASP A 64 0.52 -8.89 -10.08
CA ASP A 64 0.37 -7.46 -10.41
C ASP A 64 -0.08 -6.65 -9.20
N ARG A 65 -1.11 -7.12 -8.48
CA ARG A 65 -1.55 -6.50 -7.24
C ARG A 65 -0.45 -6.45 -6.17
N SER A 66 0.38 -7.50 -6.06
CA SER A 66 1.53 -7.52 -5.15
C SER A 66 2.59 -6.47 -5.51
N LEU A 67 2.78 -6.14 -6.80
CA LEU A 67 3.66 -5.05 -7.26
C LEU A 67 3.17 -3.68 -6.78
N HIS A 68 1.85 -3.45 -6.76
CA HIS A 68 1.26 -2.18 -6.33
C HIS A 68 1.39 -1.92 -4.80
N TRP A 69 1.66 -2.95 -3.99
CA TRP A 69 2.02 -2.82 -2.58
C TRP A 69 3.50 -2.47 -2.37
N TYR A 70 4.04 -1.61 -3.24
CA TYR A 70 5.44 -1.21 -3.16
C TYR A 70 5.77 -0.56 -1.81
N THR A 71 6.73 -1.16 -1.10
CA THR A 71 7.34 -0.60 0.11
C THR A 71 8.83 -0.88 0.08
N PRO A 72 9.66 0.03 0.60
CA PRO A 72 11.09 -0.21 0.70
C PRO A 72 11.38 -1.52 1.44
N LEU A 73 12.36 -2.28 0.96
CA LEU A 73 12.80 -3.56 1.52
C LEU A 73 11.75 -4.69 1.46
N ASN A 74 10.71 -4.55 0.63
CA ASN A 74 9.71 -5.60 0.45
C ASN A 74 10.16 -6.62 -0.59
N PRO A 75 10.50 -7.87 -0.21
CA PRO A 75 10.99 -8.87 -1.15
C PRO A 75 9.90 -9.41 -2.07
N TYR A 76 8.62 -9.30 -1.69
CA TYR A 76 7.50 -9.86 -2.45
C TYR A 76 7.25 -9.09 -3.74
N VAL A 77 7.53 -7.80 -3.77
CA VAL A 77 7.48 -6.97 -4.99
C VAL A 77 8.40 -7.55 -6.07
N ARG A 78 9.67 -7.77 -5.73
CA ARG A 78 10.65 -8.36 -6.66
C ARG A 78 10.26 -9.79 -7.05
N LYS A 79 9.87 -10.62 -6.10
CA LYS A 79 9.43 -12.00 -6.38
C LYS A 79 8.23 -12.03 -7.31
N SER A 80 7.28 -11.10 -7.17
CA SER A 80 6.13 -11.01 -8.07
C SER A 80 6.54 -10.64 -9.49
N ALA A 81 7.49 -9.72 -9.66
CA ALA A 81 8.05 -9.39 -10.97
C ALA A 81 8.76 -10.59 -11.60
N GLU A 82 9.56 -11.32 -10.82
CA GLU A 82 10.24 -12.56 -11.26
C GLU A 82 9.22 -13.60 -11.75
N ARG A 83 8.12 -13.80 -11.02
CA ARG A 83 7.04 -14.73 -11.42
C ARG A 83 6.31 -14.29 -12.67
N LEU A 84 5.98 -13.00 -12.79
CA LEU A 84 5.39 -12.46 -14.00
C LEU A 84 6.31 -12.64 -15.21
N TRP A 85 7.61 -12.44 -15.01
CA TRP A 85 8.62 -12.66 -16.05
C TRP A 85 8.69 -14.13 -16.48
N GLU A 86 8.69 -15.07 -15.53
CA GLU A 86 8.66 -16.50 -15.81
C GLU A 86 7.39 -16.90 -16.59
N ILE A 87 6.22 -16.37 -16.20
CA ILE A 87 4.97 -16.61 -16.92
C ILE A 87 5.07 -16.06 -18.35
N GLY A 88 5.60 -14.84 -18.50
CA GLY A 88 5.79 -14.22 -19.81
C GLY A 88 6.70 -15.04 -20.72
N ASN A 89 7.87 -15.44 -20.24
CA ASN A 89 8.81 -16.28 -21.01
C ASN A 89 8.18 -17.62 -21.41
N LYS A 90 7.53 -18.30 -20.48
CA LYS A 90 6.88 -19.57 -20.77
C LYS A 90 5.75 -19.44 -21.78
N ALA A 91 5.01 -18.34 -21.73
CA ALA A 91 3.96 -18.04 -22.70
C ALA A 91 4.56 -17.76 -24.10
N GLU A 92 5.71 -17.07 -24.21
CA GLU A 92 6.45 -16.91 -25.46
C GLU A 92 6.86 -18.27 -26.03
N GLU A 93 7.49 -19.13 -25.21
CA GLU A 93 7.94 -20.47 -25.63
C GLU A 93 6.78 -21.34 -26.17
N THR A 94 5.58 -21.16 -25.63
CA THR A 94 4.37 -21.89 -26.07
C THR A 94 3.62 -21.20 -27.19
N GLY A 95 4.08 -20.02 -27.64
CA GLY A 95 3.44 -19.23 -28.70
C GLY A 95 2.19 -18.45 -28.23
N ASP A 96 1.91 -18.39 -26.91
CA ASP A 96 0.83 -17.58 -26.35
C ASP A 96 1.29 -16.12 -26.17
N THR A 97 1.47 -15.42 -27.29
CA THR A 97 1.88 -14.01 -27.34
C THR A 97 0.97 -13.12 -26.50
N LYS A 98 -0.31 -13.44 -26.38
CA LYS A 98 -1.29 -12.65 -25.61
C LYS A 98 -1.00 -12.72 -24.13
N LEU A 99 -0.81 -13.91 -23.60
CA LEU A 99 -0.49 -14.13 -22.19
C LEU A 99 0.88 -13.50 -21.84
N ALA A 100 1.86 -13.63 -22.73
CA ALA A 100 3.18 -13.01 -22.59
C ALA A 100 3.07 -11.48 -22.48
N LEU A 101 2.35 -10.84 -23.40
CA LEU A 101 2.12 -9.39 -23.40
C LEU A 101 1.43 -8.91 -22.10
N ILE A 102 0.44 -9.67 -21.61
CA ILE A 102 -0.24 -9.32 -20.35
C ILE A 102 0.75 -9.36 -19.19
N ALA A 103 1.56 -10.42 -19.08
CA ALA A 103 2.54 -10.56 -18.01
C ALA A 103 3.59 -9.42 -18.02
N TYR A 104 4.17 -9.09 -19.18
CA TYR A 104 5.16 -8.01 -19.28
C TYR A 104 4.54 -6.62 -19.06
N ARG A 105 3.32 -6.38 -19.54
CA ARG A 105 2.60 -5.12 -19.27
C ARG A 105 2.30 -4.94 -17.79
N SER A 106 1.98 -6.03 -17.06
CA SER A 106 1.78 -5.98 -15.61
C SER A 106 3.07 -5.58 -14.87
N ILE A 107 4.23 -6.11 -15.29
CA ILE A 107 5.53 -5.68 -14.72
C ILE A 107 5.74 -4.18 -14.95
N ARG A 108 5.60 -3.72 -16.20
CA ARG A 108 5.79 -2.32 -16.56
C ARG A 108 4.86 -1.40 -15.77
N SER A 109 3.54 -1.68 -15.77
CA SER A 109 2.54 -0.84 -15.10
C SER A 109 2.74 -0.80 -13.59
N GLY A 110 3.04 -1.94 -12.96
CA GLY A 110 3.25 -2.04 -11.53
C GLY A 110 4.45 -1.21 -11.05
N PHE A 111 5.56 -1.23 -11.79
CA PHE A 111 6.73 -0.42 -11.44
C PHE A 111 6.58 1.06 -11.81
N TYR A 112 5.86 1.40 -12.88
CA TYR A 112 5.53 2.80 -13.17
C TYR A 112 4.62 3.42 -12.11
N ALA A 113 3.64 2.68 -11.59
CA ALA A 113 2.78 3.14 -10.51
C ALA A 113 3.57 3.47 -9.22
N ALA A 114 4.70 2.78 -8.98
CA ALA A 114 5.58 3.01 -7.84
C ALA A 114 6.58 4.17 -8.02
N SER A 115 6.68 4.74 -9.23
CA SER A 115 7.76 5.67 -9.63
C SER A 115 7.42 7.15 -9.45
N HIS A 116 6.78 7.57 -8.34
CA HIS A 116 6.42 8.98 -8.13
C HIS A 116 7.62 9.90 -7.82
N PHE A 117 8.65 9.42 -7.11
CA PHE A 117 9.83 10.22 -6.72
C PHE A 117 11.16 9.56 -7.06
N ILE A 118 11.20 8.24 -7.08
CA ILE A 118 12.36 7.43 -7.42
C ILE A 118 11.83 6.33 -8.34
N THR A 119 12.50 6.04 -9.44
CA THR A 119 12.16 4.91 -10.32
C THR A 119 12.88 3.66 -9.82
N PRO A 120 12.33 2.94 -8.84
CA PRO A 120 12.93 1.69 -8.41
C PRO A 120 12.75 0.67 -9.52
N TYR A 121 13.72 -0.22 -9.67
CA TYR A 121 13.64 -1.30 -10.67
C TYR A 121 13.52 -0.84 -12.14
N LYS A 122 14.23 0.23 -12.50
CA LYS A 122 14.28 0.75 -13.87
C LYS A 122 14.68 -0.31 -14.88
N ASP A 123 15.59 -1.20 -14.49
CA ASP A 123 16.03 -2.35 -15.28
C ASP A 123 14.87 -3.31 -15.64
N TRP A 124 13.91 -3.51 -14.76
CA TRP A 124 12.73 -4.34 -15.01
C TRP A 124 11.76 -3.68 -16.00
N ILE A 125 11.62 -2.36 -15.91
CA ILE A 125 10.78 -1.58 -16.83
C ILE A 125 11.38 -1.67 -18.24
N GLU A 126 12.70 -1.39 -18.40
CA GLU A 126 13.39 -1.43 -19.69
C GLU A 126 13.34 -2.83 -20.33
N ARG A 127 13.54 -3.88 -19.55
CA ARG A 127 13.42 -5.27 -20.05
C ARG A 127 11.99 -5.60 -20.49
N ALA A 128 11.00 -5.20 -19.70
CA ALA A 128 9.60 -5.45 -20.04
C ALA A 128 9.17 -4.67 -21.29
N GLU A 129 9.63 -3.43 -21.45
CA GLU A 129 9.38 -2.62 -22.64
C GLU A 129 9.99 -3.24 -23.89
N ALA A 130 11.25 -3.69 -23.83
CA ALA A 130 11.90 -4.37 -24.95
C ALA A 130 11.11 -5.63 -25.40
N LYS A 131 10.63 -6.43 -24.44
CA LYS A 131 9.80 -7.61 -24.74
C LYS A 131 8.44 -7.25 -25.32
N ILE A 132 7.81 -6.20 -24.81
CA ILE A 132 6.52 -5.71 -25.33
C ILE A 132 6.69 -5.20 -26.78
N GLU A 133 7.76 -4.48 -27.07
CA GLU A 133 8.05 -3.94 -28.39
C GLU A 133 8.32 -5.06 -29.40
N ASP A 134 9.15 -6.04 -29.03
CA ASP A 134 9.45 -7.22 -29.85
C ASP A 134 8.17 -8.00 -30.21
N LEU A 135 7.38 -8.35 -29.20
CA LEU A 135 6.10 -9.06 -29.40
C LEU A 135 5.06 -8.24 -30.17
N ALA A 136 5.00 -6.92 -29.94
CA ALA A 136 4.07 -6.05 -30.66
C ALA A 136 4.46 -5.85 -32.13
N SER A 137 5.75 -5.87 -32.48
CA SER A 137 6.22 -5.81 -33.86
C SER A 137 5.83 -7.08 -34.61
N THR A 138 6.01 -8.23 -33.98
CA THR A 138 5.63 -9.55 -34.55
C THR A 138 4.11 -9.67 -34.75
N ASP A 139 3.30 -9.11 -33.83
CA ASP A 139 1.83 -9.17 -33.91
C ASP A 139 1.26 -8.18 -34.96
N ARG A 140 1.94 -7.06 -35.21
CA ARG A 140 1.56 -6.09 -36.26
C ARG A 140 1.70 -6.67 -37.67
N GLU A 141 2.62 -7.60 -37.88
CA GLU A 141 2.75 -8.30 -39.15
C GLU A 141 1.65 -9.35 -39.36
N GLN A 142 1.01 -9.82 -38.30
CA GLN A 142 0.10 -10.95 -38.36
C GLN A 142 -1.40 -10.64 -38.29
N LYS A 143 -1.89 -9.51 -37.87
CA LYS A 143 -3.33 -9.09 -37.92
C LYS A 143 -3.63 -8.05 -36.81
N GLY A 144 -4.61 -7.15 -37.13
CA GLY A 144 -5.14 -6.16 -36.15
C GLY A 144 -5.63 -6.81 -34.86
N VAL A 145 -5.67 -6.02 -33.78
CA VAL A 145 -5.96 -6.44 -32.38
C VAL A 145 -7.10 -7.45 -32.35
N PRO A 146 -6.86 -8.73 -32.05
CA PRO A 146 -7.90 -9.74 -32.01
C PRO A 146 -8.93 -9.43 -30.93
N LYS A 147 -10.21 -9.65 -31.19
CA LYS A 147 -11.30 -9.46 -30.21
C LYS A 147 -11.05 -10.17 -28.89
N ASP A 148 -10.40 -11.33 -28.93
CA ASP A 148 -10.07 -12.14 -27.74
C ASP A 148 -9.10 -11.46 -26.77
N VAL A 149 -8.28 -10.49 -27.23
CA VAL A 149 -7.40 -9.70 -26.33
C VAL A 149 -8.20 -8.67 -25.55
N LEU A 150 -9.24 -8.11 -26.18
CA LEU A 150 -10.20 -7.23 -25.53
C LEU A 150 -11.00 -7.99 -24.48
N ASP A 151 -11.52 -9.17 -24.83
CA ASP A 151 -12.28 -10.03 -23.92
C ASP A 151 -11.42 -10.49 -22.72
N LEU A 152 -10.14 -10.77 -22.94
CA LEU A 152 -9.22 -11.17 -21.88
C LEU A 152 -8.88 -9.98 -20.97
N ALA A 153 -8.65 -8.80 -21.55
CA ALA A 153 -8.43 -7.56 -20.77
C ALA A 153 -9.67 -7.18 -19.95
N ASP A 154 -10.87 -7.41 -20.50
CA ASP A 154 -12.12 -7.15 -19.79
C ASP A 154 -12.35 -8.15 -18.66
N ARG A 155 -12.04 -9.43 -18.83
CA ARG A 155 -12.05 -10.43 -17.75
C ARG A 155 -11.07 -10.08 -16.62
N ILE A 156 -9.87 -9.60 -16.95
CA ILE A 156 -8.91 -9.15 -15.95
C ILE A 156 -9.44 -7.93 -15.20
N ARG A 157 -10.06 -6.97 -15.89
CA ARG A 157 -10.71 -5.80 -15.29
C ARG A 157 -11.89 -6.19 -14.41
N GLU A 158 -12.67 -7.18 -14.82
CA GLU A 158 -13.83 -7.68 -14.08
C GLU A 158 -13.39 -8.40 -12.80
N ASP A 159 -12.35 -9.24 -12.86
CA ASP A 159 -11.72 -9.88 -11.70
C ASP A 159 -11.09 -8.82 -10.75
N GLN A 160 -10.49 -7.75 -11.30
CA GLN A 160 -9.97 -6.63 -10.51
C GLN A 160 -11.08 -5.81 -9.83
N ARG A 161 -12.22 -5.63 -10.49
CA ARG A 161 -13.39 -4.93 -9.92
C ARG A 161 -14.08 -5.75 -8.83
N ALA A 162 -14.20 -7.07 -9.02
CA ALA A 162 -14.80 -7.97 -8.04
C ALA A 162 -14.05 -7.99 -6.70
N ASP A 163 -12.75 -7.66 -6.74
CA ASP A 163 -11.86 -7.66 -5.58
C ASP A 163 -11.43 -6.23 -5.19
N SER A 164 -12.13 -5.20 -5.74
CA SER A 164 -11.87 -3.81 -5.36
C SER A 164 -12.26 -3.57 -3.90
N PRO A 165 -11.47 -2.80 -3.13
CA PRO A 165 -11.81 -2.45 -1.75
C PRO A 165 -13.19 -1.81 -1.70
N ASP A 166 -14.02 -2.24 -0.75
CA ASP A 166 -15.33 -1.63 -0.53
C ASP A 166 -15.14 -0.17 -0.12
N VAL A 167 -15.66 0.74 -0.95
CA VAL A 167 -15.54 2.20 -0.74
C VAL A 167 -16.03 2.58 0.65
N PHE A 168 -17.08 1.94 1.16
CA PHE A 168 -17.61 2.19 2.48
C PHE A 168 -16.58 1.90 3.58
N TRP A 169 -15.89 0.76 3.51
CA TRP A 169 -14.87 0.40 4.49
C TRP A 169 -13.60 1.24 4.36
N THR A 170 -13.26 1.67 3.14
CA THR A 170 -12.15 2.60 2.90
C THR A 170 -12.43 3.95 3.58
N VAL A 171 -13.63 4.50 3.45
CA VAL A 171 -14.03 5.75 4.12
C VAL A 171 -14.00 5.60 5.65
N ILE A 172 -14.47 4.48 6.20
CA ILE A 172 -14.41 4.20 7.64
C ILE A 172 -12.95 4.17 8.12
N LEU A 173 -12.06 3.56 7.34
CA LEU A 173 -10.62 3.50 7.63
C LEU A 173 -10.01 4.91 7.66
N GLU A 174 -10.32 5.75 6.68
CA GLU A 174 -9.81 7.14 6.62
C GLU A 174 -10.32 8.00 7.78
N ILE A 175 -11.62 7.93 8.08
CA ILE A 175 -12.22 8.66 9.21
C ILE A 175 -11.62 8.17 10.53
N GLY A 176 -11.43 6.86 10.69
CA GLY A 176 -10.81 6.28 11.87
C GLY A 176 -9.38 6.78 12.07
N LEU A 177 -8.57 6.77 11.02
CA LEU A 177 -7.18 7.26 11.05
C LEU A 177 -7.09 8.75 11.36
N LEU A 178 -7.83 9.58 10.62
CA LEU A 178 -7.81 11.03 10.80
C LEU A 178 -8.38 11.45 12.16
N GLY A 179 -9.45 10.80 12.62
CA GLY A 179 -10.06 11.04 13.93
C GLY A 179 -9.10 10.68 15.06
N TRP A 180 -8.41 9.56 14.96
CA TRP A 180 -7.41 9.14 15.95
C TRP A 180 -6.24 10.13 16.02
N ILE A 181 -5.65 10.49 14.87
CA ILE A 181 -4.56 11.50 14.80
C ILE A 181 -5.04 12.84 15.35
N GLY A 182 -6.21 13.32 14.92
CA GLY A 182 -6.78 14.58 15.37
C GLY A 182 -7.03 14.62 16.87
N THR A 183 -7.51 13.51 17.45
CA THR A 183 -7.74 13.38 18.89
C THR A 183 -6.45 13.48 19.68
N ILE A 184 -5.37 12.86 19.21
CA ILE A 184 -4.08 12.89 19.86
C ILE A 184 -3.45 14.29 19.76
N ILE A 185 -3.52 14.92 18.58
CA ILE A 185 -3.04 16.31 18.40
C ILE A 185 -3.80 17.25 19.33
N ALA A 186 -5.14 17.13 19.40
CA ALA A 186 -5.96 17.93 20.28
C ALA A 186 -5.61 17.70 21.76
N PHE A 187 -5.38 16.44 22.17
CA PHE A 187 -4.95 16.10 23.53
C PHE A 187 -3.61 16.74 23.91
N ILE A 188 -2.68 16.86 22.94
CA ILE A 188 -1.36 17.50 23.16
C ILE A 188 -1.50 19.03 23.24
N LEU A 189 -2.37 19.63 22.41
CA LEU A 189 -2.50 21.09 22.30
C LEU A 189 -3.41 21.72 23.35
N VAL A 190 -4.48 21.03 23.79
CA VAL A 190 -5.44 21.57 24.75
C VAL A 190 -4.83 21.96 26.11
N PRO A 191 -3.90 21.20 26.70
CA PRO A 191 -3.28 21.58 27.96
C PRO A 191 -2.38 22.82 27.86
N LEU A 192 -1.89 23.17 26.67
CA LEU A 192 -1.04 24.35 26.45
C LEU A 192 -1.82 25.66 26.66
N LYS A 193 -3.14 25.64 26.62
CA LYS A 193 -4.02 26.83 26.71
C LYS A 193 -4.58 27.07 28.13
N ARG A 194 -4.32 26.15 29.09
CA ARG A 194 -4.90 26.24 30.44
C ARG A 194 -3.82 26.00 31.53
N GLU A 195 -3.07 27.01 31.83
CA GLU A 195 -2.29 27.04 33.07
C GLU A 195 -3.26 27.34 34.25
N GLY A 196 -3.52 26.35 35.13
CA GLY A 196 -4.21 26.59 36.39
C GLY A 196 -5.24 25.57 36.89
N ALA A 197 -5.44 24.40 36.30
CA ALA A 197 -6.52 23.49 36.74
C ALA A 197 -6.02 22.07 37.10
N SER A 198 -5.61 21.84 38.31
CA SER A 198 -5.10 20.55 38.80
C SER A 198 -6.18 19.47 39.08
N GLY A 199 -7.46 19.83 39.16
CA GLY A 199 -8.57 18.89 39.41
C GLY A 199 -9.32 18.37 38.18
N PHE A 200 -9.29 19.10 37.10
CA PHE A 200 -10.05 18.78 35.86
C PHE A 200 -9.36 17.73 34.97
N PHE A 201 -8.10 17.40 35.26
CA PHE A 201 -7.25 16.56 34.42
C PHE A 201 -7.71 15.08 34.37
N ARG A 202 -8.22 14.52 35.45
CA ARG A 202 -8.53 13.08 35.55
C ARG A 202 -9.75 12.63 34.70
N VAL A 203 -10.83 13.38 34.77
CA VAL A 203 -12.08 13.02 34.05
C VAL A 203 -11.99 13.39 32.55
N SER A 204 -11.31 14.49 32.24
CA SER A 204 -11.07 14.93 30.88
C SER A 204 -10.13 13.98 30.12
N THR A 205 -9.09 13.48 30.78
CA THR A 205 -8.12 12.55 30.17
C THR A 205 -8.76 11.23 29.77
N LEU A 206 -9.62 10.67 30.61
CA LEU A 206 -10.32 9.41 30.30
C LEU A 206 -11.23 9.56 29.08
N LYS A 207 -11.94 10.69 28.95
CA LYS A 207 -12.79 10.98 27.77
C LYS A 207 -11.96 11.04 26.47
N TRP A 208 -10.78 11.67 26.51
CA TRP A 208 -9.91 11.75 25.36
C TRP A 208 -9.36 10.38 24.95
N PHE A 209 -8.98 9.54 25.91
CA PHE A 209 -8.56 8.16 25.62
C PHE A 209 -9.71 7.30 25.05
N SER A 210 -10.93 7.46 25.55
CA SER A 210 -12.08 6.75 25.01
C SER A 210 -12.37 7.16 23.55
N VAL A 211 -12.35 8.45 23.24
CA VAL A 211 -12.56 8.94 21.87
C VAL A 211 -11.43 8.45 20.94
N ALA A 212 -10.17 8.55 21.37
CA ALA A 212 -9.03 8.02 20.60
C ALA A 212 -9.16 6.51 20.37
N GLY A 213 -9.61 5.76 21.39
CA GLY A 213 -9.83 4.32 21.30
C GLY A 213 -10.93 3.94 20.31
N VAL A 214 -12.01 4.70 20.24
CA VAL A 214 -13.10 4.48 19.25
C VAL A 214 -12.58 4.69 17.83
N PHE A 215 -11.91 5.80 17.56
CA PHE A 215 -11.33 6.05 16.24
C PHE A 215 -10.27 5.04 15.85
N PHE A 216 -9.45 4.60 16.81
CA PHE A 216 -8.47 3.54 16.57
C PHE A 216 -9.16 2.20 16.24
N ALA A 217 -10.21 1.84 16.95
CA ALA A 217 -10.98 0.63 16.66
C ALA A 217 -11.64 0.71 15.27
N MET A 218 -12.23 1.86 14.91
CA MET A 218 -12.76 2.09 13.55
C MET A 218 -11.70 1.92 12.48
N TRP A 219 -10.49 2.45 12.70
CA TRP A 219 -9.37 2.28 11.79
C TRP A 219 -8.96 0.82 11.62
N ILE A 220 -8.83 0.06 12.72
CA ILE A 220 -8.50 -1.37 12.67
C ILE A 220 -9.59 -2.16 11.95
N ILE A 221 -10.88 -1.92 12.27
CA ILE A 221 -11.99 -2.62 11.61
C ILE A 221 -12.03 -2.29 10.11
N GLY A 222 -11.88 -1.01 9.75
CA GLY A 222 -11.77 -0.59 8.35
C GLY A 222 -10.63 -1.29 7.64
N MET A 223 -9.45 -1.39 8.28
CA MET A 223 -8.27 -2.07 7.72
C MET A 223 -8.45 -3.59 7.53
N MET A 224 -9.29 -4.23 8.34
CA MET A 224 -9.58 -5.67 8.20
C MET A 224 -10.61 -5.97 7.12
N ARG A 225 -11.45 -4.98 6.75
CA ARG A 225 -12.55 -5.17 5.82
C ARG A 225 -12.42 -4.44 4.48
N ALA A 226 -11.56 -3.42 4.38
CA ALA A 226 -11.15 -2.77 3.13
C ALA A 226 -10.09 -3.60 2.41
#